data_bf78b818b1c4f832d00b4a4f2f1f3f7d
#
_entry.id   bf78b818b1c4f832d00b4a4f2f1f3f7d
#
_cell.length_a   1.000
_cell.length_b   1.000
_cell.length_c   1.000
_cell.angle_alpha   90.00
_cell.angle_beta   90.00
_cell.angle_gamma   90.00
#
_symmetry.space_group_name_H-M   'P 1'
#
loop_
_entity.id
_entity.type
_entity.pdbx_description
1 polymer ?
#
loop_
_entity_poly.entity_id
_entity_poly.type
_entity_poly.pdbx_seq_one_letter_code
_entity_poly.pdbx_strand_id
1 'polypeptide(L)'
;MKVRKIMKKAVRVILILVVAIIAIGVVGLFFLTRGLKSGRKVEISSINPSSLDDGIYKGSYSAGRWSNELAVTMKEGKIQEIKIIKDMDIAPPEISNEIFSRVIKLQNTDVDAVSGATVTSKAYLKSIETALTK
;
A
#
# COMPACT_ATOMS: atom_id res chain seq x y z
N MET A 1 27.92 3.42 -50.48
CA MET A 1 28.15 2.25 -49.59
C MET A 1 28.37 2.64 -48.13
N LYS A 2 29.20 3.60 -47.78
CA LYS A 2 29.39 4.09 -46.39
C LYS A 2 28.09 4.59 -45.74
N VAL A 3 27.33 5.44 -46.42
CA VAL A 3 26.06 6.02 -45.93
C VAL A 3 25.04 4.92 -45.61
N ARG A 4 24.91 3.89 -46.43
CA ARG A 4 23.99 2.76 -46.22
C ARG A 4 24.34 1.92 -44.98
N LYS A 5 25.64 1.76 -44.67
CA LYS A 5 26.12 1.08 -43.45
C LYS A 5 25.85 1.93 -42.19
N ILE A 6 26.03 3.26 -42.29
CA ILE A 6 25.79 4.20 -41.21
C ILE A 6 24.28 4.25 -40.88
N MET A 7 23.42 4.33 -41.91
CA MET A 7 21.97 4.29 -41.74
C MET A 7 21.51 2.99 -41.08
N LYS A 8 22.02 1.82 -41.51
CA LYS A 8 21.67 0.56 -40.86
C LYS A 8 22.11 0.47 -39.40
N LYS A 9 23.26 1.05 -39.04
CA LYS A 9 23.71 1.15 -37.65
C LYS A 9 22.81 2.10 -36.83
N ALA A 10 22.49 3.27 -37.38
CA ALA A 10 21.61 4.23 -36.73
C ALA A 10 20.22 3.66 -36.51
N VAL A 11 19.63 3.01 -37.52
CA VAL A 11 18.33 2.33 -37.36
C VAL A 11 18.35 1.24 -36.29
N ARG A 12 19.42 0.45 -36.23
CA ARG A 12 19.58 -0.58 -35.20
C ARG A 12 19.68 0.01 -33.79
N VAL A 13 20.44 1.09 -33.64
CA VAL A 13 20.58 1.79 -32.34
C VAL A 13 19.24 2.36 -31.91
N ILE A 14 18.51 3.01 -32.82
CA ILE A 14 17.15 3.55 -32.53
C ILE A 14 16.22 2.42 -32.14
N LEU A 15 16.23 1.29 -32.82
CA LEU A 15 15.40 0.14 -32.49
C LEU A 15 15.71 -0.40 -31.08
N ILE A 16 16.97 -0.49 -30.71
CA ILE A 16 17.38 -0.93 -29.37
C ILE A 16 16.91 0.04 -28.31
N LEU A 17 17.02 1.35 -28.55
CA LEU A 17 16.54 2.38 -27.63
C LEU A 17 15.02 2.31 -27.44
N VAL A 18 14.26 2.13 -28.52
CA VAL A 18 12.81 1.97 -28.45
C VAL A 18 12.42 0.73 -27.65
N VAL A 19 13.07 -0.40 -27.89
CA VAL A 19 12.83 -1.64 -27.14
C VAL A 19 13.16 -1.45 -25.65
N ALA A 20 14.27 -0.77 -25.35
CA ALA A 20 14.67 -0.49 -23.97
C ALA A 20 13.62 0.39 -23.24
N ILE A 21 13.11 1.43 -23.90
CA ILE A 21 12.07 2.31 -23.34
C ILE A 21 10.78 1.52 -23.08
N ILE A 22 10.37 0.67 -24.02
CA ILE A 22 9.19 -0.20 -23.85
C ILE A 22 9.40 -1.15 -22.66
N ALA A 23 10.56 -1.79 -22.55
CA ALA A 23 10.88 -2.69 -21.47
C ALA A 23 10.82 -1.99 -20.10
N ILE A 24 11.40 -0.79 -19.99
CA ILE A 24 11.32 0.04 -18.78
C ILE A 24 9.86 0.39 -18.44
N GLY A 25 9.08 0.76 -19.45
CA GLY A 25 7.65 1.07 -19.26
C GLY A 25 6.85 -0.14 -18.74
N VAL A 26 7.08 -1.32 -19.30
CA VAL A 26 6.41 -2.56 -18.87
C VAL A 26 6.81 -2.94 -17.44
N VAL A 27 8.08 -2.87 -17.09
CA VAL A 27 8.56 -3.14 -15.73
C VAL A 27 7.99 -2.14 -14.74
N GLY A 28 7.97 -0.85 -15.09
CA GLY A 28 7.38 0.20 -14.27
C GLY A 28 5.89 -0.03 -14.03
N LEU A 29 5.14 -0.36 -15.08
CA LEU A 29 3.70 -0.65 -14.98
C LEU A 29 3.44 -1.90 -14.12
N PHE A 30 4.24 -2.95 -14.29
CA PHE A 30 4.15 -4.15 -13.45
C PHE A 30 4.39 -3.84 -11.97
N PHE A 31 5.41 -3.04 -11.66
CA PHE A 31 5.71 -2.61 -10.29
C PHE A 31 4.54 -1.82 -9.68
N LEU A 32 3.99 -0.86 -10.43
CA LEU A 32 2.89 -0.01 -9.97
C LEU A 32 1.58 -0.76 -9.75
N THR A 33 1.34 -1.83 -10.53
CA THR A 33 0.08 -2.59 -10.45
C THR A 33 0.18 -3.85 -9.58
N ARG A 34 1.39 -4.23 -9.19
CA ARG A 34 1.61 -5.40 -8.33
C ARG A 34 0.89 -5.22 -6.99
N GLY A 35 0.03 -6.18 -6.65
CA GLY A 35 -0.77 -6.14 -5.43
C GLY A 35 -2.14 -5.46 -5.58
N LEU A 36 -2.42 -4.79 -6.71
CA LEU A 36 -3.69 -4.10 -6.93
C LEU A 36 -4.90 -5.05 -6.87
N LYS A 37 -4.81 -6.19 -7.53
CA LYS A 37 -5.89 -7.19 -7.56
C LYS A 37 -6.16 -7.80 -6.19
N SER A 38 -5.10 -8.16 -5.46
CA SER A 38 -5.22 -8.68 -4.10
C SER A 38 -5.72 -7.61 -3.15
N GLY A 39 -5.21 -6.39 -3.24
CA GLY A 39 -5.63 -5.28 -2.40
C GLY A 39 -7.10 -4.90 -2.56
N ARG A 40 -7.67 -4.99 -3.76
CA ARG A 40 -9.11 -4.76 -3.99
C ARG A 40 -9.99 -5.82 -3.35
N LYS A 41 -9.51 -7.06 -3.28
CA LYS A 41 -10.24 -8.21 -2.74
C LYS A 41 -10.06 -8.42 -1.24
N VAL A 42 -9.18 -7.64 -0.61
CA VAL A 42 -8.98 -7.73 0.85
C VAL A 42 -10.27 -7.43 1.56
N GLU A 43 -10.68 -8.36 2.40
CA GLU A 43 -11.80 -8.20 3.33
C GLU A 43 -11.26 -7.75 4.68
N ILE A 44 -11.89 -6.75 5.25
CA ILE A 44 -11.55 -6.21 6.57
C ILE A 44 -12.60 -6.71 7.55
N SER A 45 -12.15 -7.43 8.55
CA SER A 45 -13.01 -7.90 9.62
C SER A 45 -13.17 -6.85 10.71
N SER A 46 -14.34 -6.80 11.31
CA SER A 46 -14.60 -6.00 12.50
C SER A 46 -13.76 -6.49 13.67
N ILE A 47 -13.26 -5.58 14.48
CA ILE A 47 -12.49 -5.88 15.70
C ILE A 47 -13.24 -5.45 16.95
N ASN A 48 -12.89 -6.05 18.08
CA ASN A 48 -13.37 -5.63 19.40
C ASN A 48 -12.19 -5.20 20.28
N PRO A 49 -11.83 -3.91 20.29
CA PRO A 49 -10.68 -3.41 21.05
C PRO A 49 -10.82 -3.63 22.56
N SER A 50 -12.05 -3.63 23.07
CA SER A 50 -12.31 -3.75 24.51
C SER A 50 -11.90 -5.08 25.14
N SER A 51 -11.64 -6.09 24.31
CA SER A 51 -11.14 -7.40 24.76
C SER A 51 -9.62 -7.49 24.85
N LEU A 52 -8.88 -6.44 24.47
CA LEU A 52 -7.44 -6.41 24.42
C LEU A 52 -6.85 -5.67 25.62
N ASP A 53 -5.75 -6.20 26.14
CA ASP A 53 -5.00 -5.57 27.21
C ASP A 53 -4.28 -4.32 26.74
N ASP A 54 -3.88 -3.46 27.69
CA ASP A 54 -3.05 -2.30 27.42
C ASP A 54 -1.70 -2.72 26.84
N GLY A 55 -1.25 -2.02 25.82
CA GLY A 55 0.03 -2.31 25.18
C GLY A 55 0.13 -1.77 23.76
N ILE A 56 1.24 -2.09 23.12
CA ILE A 56 1.52 -1.72 21.73
C ILE A 56 1.48 -2.99 20.87
N TYR A 57 0.60 -2.99 19.90
CA TYR A 57 0.37 -4.11 18.98
C TYR A 57 0.87 -3.74 17.59
N LYS A 58 1.74 -4.57 17.03
CA LYS A 58 2.27 -4.37 15.68
C LYS A 58 1.51 -5.23 14.68
N GLY A 59 1.17 -4.63 13.56
CA GLY A 59 0.52 -5.30 12.44
C GLY A 59 1.16 -4.90 11.12
N SER A 60 1.06 -5.78 10.15
CA SER A 60 1.59 -5.55 8.81
C SER A 60 0.67 -6.13 7.74
N TYR A 61 0.78 -5.58 6.54
CA TYR A 61 0.14 -6.07 5.34
C TYR A 61 1.17 -6.06 4.20
N SER A 62 1.17 -7.09 3.39
CA SER A 62 2.13 -7.23 2.29
C SER A 62 1.41 -7.45 0.96
N ALA A 63 1.44 -6.45 0.09
CA ALA A 63 0.88 -6.52 -1.25
C ALA A 63 1.57 -5.50 -2.18
N GLY A 64 2.79 -5.83 -2.64
CA GLY A 64 3.56 -4.96 -3.53
C GLY A 64 3.79 -3.57 -2.91
N ARG A 65 3.51 -2.51 -3.65
CA ARG A 65 3.71 -1.13 -3.17
C ARG A 65 2.78 -0.70 -2.02
N TRP A 66 1.73 -1.47 -1.75
CA TRP A 66 0.82 -1.22 -0.61
C TRP A 66 1.24 -1.91 0.68
N SER A 67 2.41 -2.54 0.70
CA SER A 67 2.96 -3.14 1.91
C SER A 67 3.26 -2.07 2.94
N ASN A 68 2.82 -2.28 4.17
CA ASN A 68 3.04 -1.37 5.27
C ASN A 68 3.10 -2.10 6.62
N GLU A 69 3.69 -1.46 7.61
CA GLU A 69 3.74 -1.92 9.00
C GLU A 69 3.40 -0.75 9.92
N LEU A 70 2.59 -1.02 10.93
CA LEU A 70 2.17 -0.02 11.90
C LEU A 70 2.09 -0.58 13.32
N ALA A 71 2.04 0.31 14.28
CA ALA A 71 1.84 0.02 15.68
C ALA A 71 0.55 0.67 16.18
N VAL A 72 -0.26 -0.09 16.88
CA VAL A 72 -1.50 0.37 17.51
C VAL A 72 -1.30 0.37 19.02
N THR A 73 -1.47 1.51 19.66
CA THR A 73 -1.41 1.64 21.12
C THR A 73 -2.81 1.47 21.71
N MET A 74 -2.94 0.45 22.55
CA MET A 74 -4.17 0.18 23.30
C MET A 74 -4.05 0.64 24.73
N LYS A 75 -5.08 1.30 25.24
CA LYS A 75 -5.19 1.69 26.65
C LYS A 75 -6.65 1.68 27.11
N GLU A 76 -6.90 1.03 28.24
CA GLU A 76 -8.23 0.93 28.85
C GLU A 76 -9.31 0.40 27.87
N GLY A 77 -8.92 -0.61 27.06
CA GLY A 77 -9.81 -1.22 26.07
C GLY A 77 -10.11 -0.34 24.86
N LYS A 78 -9.32 0.70 24.62
CA LYS A 78 -9.49 1.64 23.49
C LYS A 78 -8.22 1.81 22.67
N ILE A 79 -8.41 2.00 21.39
CA ILE A 79 -7.34 2.43 20.50
C ILE A 79 -7.02 3.89 20.80
N GLN A 80 -5.81 4.17 21.29
CA GLN A 80 -5.34 5.52 21.63
C GLN A 80 -4.60 6.17 20.47
N GLU A 81 -3.76 5.40 19.79
CA GLU A 81 -2.87 5.93 18.76
C GLU A 81 -2.55 4.85 17.73
N ILE A 82 -2.36 5.27 16.50
CA ILE A 82 -1.87 4.43 15.40
C ILE A 82 -0.67 5.13 14.78
N LYS A 83 0.49 4.46 14.78
CA LYS A 83 1.74 4.97 14.19
C LYS A 83 2.21 4.08 13.05
N ILE A 84 2.64 4.69 11.96
CA ILE A 84 3.29 3.98 10.86
C ILE A 84 4.74 3.70 11.25
N ILE A 85 5.16 2.42 11.18
CA ILE A 85 6.54 1.99 11.34
C ILE A 85 7.24 1.99 9.98
N LYS A 86 6.58 1.40 8.98
CA LYS A 86 7.02 1.38 7.59
C LYS A 86 5.84 1.69 6.68
N ASP A 87 5.95 2.77 5.93
CA ASP A 87 4.88 3.20 5.04
C ASP A 87 4.94 2.50 3.67
N MET A 88 3.88 2.65 2.93
CA MET A 88 3.78 2.24 1.52
C MET A 88 4.72 3.11 0.66
N ASP A 89 5.13 2.58 -0.48
CA ASP A 89 6.05 3.30 -1.39
C ASP A 89 5.46 4.62 -1.92
N ILE A 90 4.16 4.63 -2.17
CA ILE A 90 3.45 5.81 -2.64
C ILE A 90 2.14 5.93 -1.84
N ALA A 91 2.15 6.74 -0.80
CA ALA A 91 0.97 6.96 0.05
C ALA A 91 0.88 8.43 0.47
N PRO A 92 -0.13 9.17 -0.02
CA PRO A 92 -0.40 10.51 0.50
C PRO A 92 -0.74 10.45 1.99
N PRO A 93 -0.11 11.27 2.84
CA PRO A 93 -0.32 11.23 4.30
C PRO A 93 -1.76 11.56 4.70
N GLU A 94 -2.51 12.24 3.87
CA GLU A 94 -3.93 12.54 4.08
C GLU A 94 -4.77 11.26 4.19
N ILE A 95 -4.42 10.21 3.45
CA ILE A 95 -5.16 8.95 3.46
C ILE A 95 -4.98 8.22 4.79
N SER A 96 -3.75 8.10 5.29
CA SER A 96 -3.48 7.47 6.58
C SER A 96 -4.11 8.25 7.72
N ASN A 97 -3.97 9.57 7.73
CA ASN A 97 -4.56 10.43 8.74
C ASN A 97 -6.08 10.28 8.82
N GLU A 98 -6.75 10.28 7.66
CA GLU A 98 -8.21 10.11 7.59
C GLU A 98 -8.64 8.72 8.07
N ILE A 99 -7.98 7.65 7.62
CA ILE A 99 -8.31 6.28 8.03
C ILE A 99 -8.07 6.08 9.53
N PHE A 100 -6.94 6.52 10.06
CA PHE A 100 -6.61 6.37 11.48
C PHE A 100 -7.60 7.16 12.36
N SER A 101 -7.98 8.36 11.93
CA SER A 101 -9.00 9.15 12.60
C SER A 101 -10.35 8.43 12.66
N ARG A 102 -10.81 7.83 11.56
CA ARG A 102 -12.05 7.06 11.50
C ARG A 102 -12.01 5.84 12.42
N VAL A 103 -10.91 5.09 12.40
CA VAL A 103 -10.72 3.90 13.25
C VAL A 103 -10.73 4.27 14.73
N ILE A 104 -10.02 5.31 15.14
CA ILE A 104 -9.98 5.77 16.53
C ILE A 104 -11.35 6.30 16.97
N LYS A 105 -12.02 7.05 16.11
CA LYS A 105 -13.36 7.59 16.41
C LYS A 105 -14.41 6.49 16.61
N LEU A 106 -14.41 5.48 15.74
CA LEU A 106 -15.36 4.37 15.78
C LEU A 106 -14.89 3.18 16.62
N GLN A 107 -13.62 3.16 17.02
CA GLN A 107 -12.99 2.05 17.73
C GLN A 107 -13.19 0.70 17.01
N ASN A 108 -13.11 0.75 15.69
CA ASN A 108 -13.29 -0.42 14.82
C ASN A 108 -12.57 -0.22 13.49
N THR A 109 -12.25 -1.32 12.82
CA THR A 109 -11.70 -1.36 11.46
C THR A 109 -12.79 -1.39 10.38
N ASP A 110 -14.04 -1.60 10.74
CA ASP A 110 -15.19 -1.53 9.84
C ASP A 110 -15.57 -0.07 9.57
N VAL A 111 -14.72 0.61 8.82
CA VAL A 111 -14.86 2.00 8.41
C VAL A 111 -14.79 2.11 6.89
N ASP A 112 -15.44 3.13 6.35
CA ASP A 112 -15.41 3.40 4.92
C ASP A 112 -13.99 3.76 4.45
N ALA A 113 -13.61 3.27 3.27
CA ALA A 113 -12.40 3.67 2.59
C ALA A 113 -12.49 5.13 2.14
N VAL A 114 -11.34 5.79 2.04
CA VAL A 114 -11.25 7.13 1.47
C VAL A 114 -11.55 7.07 -0.02
N SER A 115 -12.43 7.95 -0.50
CA SER A 115 -12.82 8.03 -1.91
C SER A 115 -11.60 8.20 -2.82
N GLY A 116 -11.50 7.38 -3.86
CA GLY A 116 -10.36 7.36 -4.77
C GLY A 116 -9.10 6.66 -4.24
N ALA A 117 -9.10 6.17 -2.99
CA ALA A 117 -7.97 5.50 -2.36
C ALA A 117 -8.37 4.18 -1.67
N THR A 118 -9.23 3.39 -2.30
CA THR A 118 -9.78 2.16 -1.70
C THR A 118 -8.71 1.14 -1.34
N VAL A 119 -7.75 0.88 -2.22
CA VAL A 119 -6.69 -0.11 -1.98
C VAL A 119 -5.74 0.36 -0.89
N THR A 120 -5.34 1.62 -0.91
CA THR A 120 -4.50 2.25 0.13
C THR A 120 -5.19 2.22 1.49
N SER A 121 -6.47 2.59 1.54
CA SER A 121 -7.29 2.54 2.76
C SER A 121 -7.38 1.12 3.33
N LYS A 122 -7.70 0.14 2.49
CA LYS A 122 -7.79 -1.28 2.89
C LYS A 122 -6.44 -1.83 3.36
N ALA A 123 -5.33 -1.42 2.78
CA ALA A 123 -4.01 -1.84 3.21
C ALA A 123 -3.68 -1.37 4.63
N TYR A 124 -4.00 -0.15 5.00
CA TYR A 124 -3.87 0.33 6.38
C TYR A 124 -4.82 -0.39 7.33
N LEU A 125 -6.09 -0.52 6.94
CA LEU A 125 -7.09 -1.21 7.76
C LEU A 125 -6.72 -2.67 8.03
N LYS A 126 -6.15 -3.36 7.04
CA LYS A 126 -5.69 -4.75 7.20
C LYS A 126 -4.51 -4.86 8.15
N SER A 127 -3.59 -3.92 8.11
CA SER A 127 -2.47 -3.86 9.07
C SER A 127 -2.98 -3.62 10.50
N ILE A 128 -3.96 -2.76 10.70
CA ILE A 128 -4.60 -2.52 12.00
C ILE A 128 -5.31 -3.79 12.49
N GLU A 129 -6.12 -4.40 11.63
CA GLU A 129 -6.78 -5.68 11.94
C GLU A 129 -5.77 -6.75 12.35
N THR A 130 -4.70 -6.90 11.59
CA THR A 130 -3.63 -7.87 11.88
C THR A 130 -2.95 -7.59 13.22
N ALA A 131 -2.76 -6.33 13.59
CA ALA A 131 -2.21 -5.95 14.88
C ALA A 131 -3.12 -6.38 16.04
N LEU A 132 -4.43 -6.25 15.89
CA LEU A 132 -5.40 -6.39 16.97
C LEU A 132 -6.12 -7.75 17.01
N THR A 133 -5.82 -8.66 16.10
CA THR A 133 -6.41 -10.01 16.02
C THR A 133 -5.44 -11.14 16.34
N LYS A 134 -4.25 -10.82 16.81
CA LYS A 134 -3.23 -11.81 17.22
C LYS A 134 -3.50 -12.39 18.59
#